data_62b39905a52ab15716d729970f8e5b31
#
_entry.id   62b39905a52ab15716d729970f8e5b31
#
_cell.length_a   1.000
_cell.length_b   1.000
_cell.length_c   1.000
_cell.angle_alpha   90.00
_cell.angle_beta   90.00
_cell.angle_gamma   90.00
#
_symmetry.space_group_name_H-M   'P 1'
#
loop_
_entity.id
_entity.type
_entity.pdbx_description
1 polymer ?
#
loop_
_entity_poly.entity_id
_entity_poly.type
_entity_poly.pdbx_seq_one_letter_code
_entity_poly.pdbx_strand_id
1 'polypeptide(L)'
;STEELYLAGTHLEQYRHATFEPADYYLEGLKRDSTDIRLNNSYGLLLYKRGRIKDSIPYFRAAIKKQTWKNPNPYSGECWFNLGLALMADGQKEEAYDAFYKATWSAETQSSAFYWLACLASEKGAYEDALDFASKSMLRNWHNMKARSLKAALLRKLGLDPSALLKESLEIDPLYMSCLYEQAVYDGRFDYWKEKMRGESHNYLEVSLDYVNAGFYEDALSVLNACKDSNPMCQYYQGYIHTRLNDPDKAISCFTQAEAASPDYCFPNRVEEIRILETAVGLLPEAPMAHYYLGNLLYDKKQYESAIAHWEKAVEQKDGLALAHRNLAIACYNKLQDGARAEKEMKTACAIDPDYPRFLLEYDQLAARLNQSNTERLERLESHPDLVHDRDDLYLRYITLLNCTGKWETALDALCTHRFHPWEGGEGKASAQYRYALIRLAHRELEAGRPHDALTCLTATLSYPENLGEGKLPNVPDNEAHYYMGIAYRQMKEEEKATEYFLLAASGPQEPGSVLYYNDQPSDFIFYQGLANLELGRPEAARKAFHQLIFYGEKHLFDEAAYDFFAVSLPEIEVFQDNIQLRSTQYCNYLRALGALGLGEKEKAAGLFRGLLEKQADYQGALALLDRVK
;
A
#
# COMPACT_ATOMS: atom_id res chain seq x y z
N SER A 1 18.03 -8.57 -22.95
CA SER A 1 17.24 -8.67 -24.22
C SER A 1 15.85 -8.06 -24.03
N THR A 2 15.10 -7.80 -25.10
CA THR A 2 13.68 -7.39 -25.01
C THR A 2 12.81 -8.48 -24.40
N GLU A 3 13.17 -9.75 -24.62
CA GLU A 3 12.52 -10.90 -24.00
C GLU A 3 12.60 -10.89 -22.48
N GLU A 4 13.79 -10.70 -21.93
CA GLU A 4 14.00 -10.63 -20.46
C GLU A 4 13.22 -9.46 -19.85
N LEU A 5 13.22 -8.31 -20.50
CA LEU A 5 12.47 -7.14 -20.04
C LEU A 5 10.96 -7.37 -20.09
N TYR A 6 10.45 -8.03 -21.14
CA TYR A 6 9.05 -8.42 -21.23
C TYR A 6 8.66 -9.38 -20.10
N LEU A 7 9.45 -10.44 -19.89
CA LEU A 7 9.18 -11.44 -18.85
C LEU A 7 9.24 -10.82 -17.44
N ALA A 8 10.25 -9.98 -17.17
CA ALA A 8 10.36 -9.29 -15.90
C ALA A 8 9.18 -8.34 -15.66
N GLY A 9 8.81 -7.51 -16.64
CA GLY A 9 7.65 -6.62 -16.52
C GLY A 9 6.35 -7.38 -16.31
N THR A 10 6.13 -8.48 -17.03
CA THR A 10 4.95 -9.33 -16.86
C THR A 10 4.90 -9.98 -15.48
N HIS A 11 6.03 -10.44 -14.98
CA HIS A 11 6.14 -11.01 -13.64
C HIS A 11 5.76 -9.97 -12.57
N LEU A 12 6.34 -8.77 -12.65
CA LEU A 12 6.04 -7.68 -11.72
C LEU A 12 4.54 -7.28 -11.73
N GLU A 13 3.92 -7.28 -12.91
CA GLU A 13 2.49 -6.99 -13.04
C GLU A 13 1.61 -8.09 -12.44
N GLN A 14 1.96 -9.36 -12.65
CA GLN A 14 1.22 -10.51 -12.11
C GLN A 14 1.28 -10.59 -10.58
N TYR A 15 2.45 -10.34 -10.01
CA TYR A 15 2.67 -10.39 -8.56
C TYR A 15 2.44 -9.05 -7.85
N ARG A 16 2.09 -7.99 -8.60
CA ARG A 16 1.87 -6.63 -8.05
C ARG A 16 3.02 -6.18 -7.16
N HIS A 17 4.24 -6.26 -7.68
CA HIS A 17 5.43 -5.97 -6.91
C HIS A 17 5.38 -4.57 -6.28
N ALA A 18 5.72 -4.45 -4.98
CA ALA A 18 5.54 -3.21 -4.24
C ALA A 18 6.55 -2.12 -4.62
N THR A 19 7.78 -2.49 -5.03
CA THR A 19 8.89 -1.56 -5.26
C THR A 19 9.13 -1.28 -6.74
N PHE A 20 9.09 -2.32 -7.58
CA PHE A 20 9.43 -2.20 -8.99
C PHE A 20 8.19 -2.06 -9.85
N GLU A 21 8.26 -1.15 -10.82
CA GLU A 21 7.17 -0.85 -11.74
C GLU A 21 7.33 -1.63 -13.06
N PRO A 22 6.31 -2.38 -13.49
CA PRO A 22 6.37 -3.07 -14.79
C PRO A 22 6.58 -2.10 -15.96
N ALA A 23 6.09 -0.85 -15.85
CA ALA A 23 6.26 0.18 -16.87
C ALA A 23 7.72 0.43 -17.22
N ASP A 24 8.62 0.45 -16.23
CA ASP A 24 10.05 0.74 -16.45
C ASP A 24 10.70 -0.32 -17.34
N TYR A 25 10.34 -1.57 -17.15
CA TYR A 25 10.83 -2.70 -17.95
C TYR A 25 10.25 -2.68 -19.37
N TYR A 26 8.96 -2.41 -19.51
CA TYR A 26 8.32 -2.32 -20.83
C TYR A 26 8.88 -1.14 -21.63
N LEU A 27 9.04 0.02 -21.01
CA LEU A 27 9.59 1.21 -21.67
C LEU A 27 11.07 1.05 -22.05
N GLU A 28 11.90 0.45 -21.18
CA GLU A 28 13.28 0.14 -21.53
C GLU A 28 13.35 -0.85 -22.72
N GLY A 29 12.45 -1.85 -22.74
CA GLY A 29 12.34 -2.76 -23.87
C GLY A 29 11.94 -2.05 -25.17
N LEU A 30 10.95 -1.16 -25.13
CA LEU A 30 10.50 -0.36 -26.27
C LEU A 30 11.56 0.65 -26.75
N LYS A 31 12.44 1.08 -25.86
CA LYS A 31 13.61 1.90 -26.21
C LYS A 31 14.64 1.14 -27.04
N ARG A 32 14.79 -0.17 -26.76
CA ARG A 32 15.68 -1.07 -27.52
C ARG A 32 15.05 -1.53 -28.85
N ASP A 33 13.76 -1.87 -28.84
CA ASP A 33 12.96 -2.19 -30.03
C ASP A 33 11.56 -1.61 -29.92
N SER A 34 11.35 -0.42 -30.49
CA SER A 34 10.05 0.27 -30.50
C SER A 34 8.96 -0.47 -31.26
N THR A 35 9.31 -1.55 -31.99
CA THR A 35 8.39 -2.35 -32.79
C THR A 35 8.07 -3.70 -32.16
N ASP A 36 8.62 -4.03 -30.99
CA ASP A 36 8.32 -5.30 -30.31
C ASP A 36 6.81 -5.41 -30.02
N ILE A 37 6.19 -6.47 -30.52
CA ILE A 37 4.74 -6.66 -30.47
C ILE A 37 4.25 -6.85 -29.04
N ARG A 38 4.95 -7.68 -28.26
CA ARG A 38 4.54 -8.02 -26.88
C ARG A 38 4.70 -6.83 -25.94
N LEU A 39 5.82 -6.13 -26.04
CA LEU A 39 6.07 -4.94 -25.21
C LEU A 39 5.07 -3.82 -25.51
N ASN A 40 4.77 -3.54 -26.79
CA ASN A 40 3.72 -2.58 -27.14
C ASN A 40 2.34 -3.03 -26.61
N ASN A 41 1.97 -4.29 -26.78
CA ASN A 41 0.68 -4.81 -26.31
C ASN A 41 0.58 -4.74 -24.78
N SER A 42 1.61 -5.21 -24.04
CA SER A 42 1.60 -5.23 -22.59
C SER A 42 1.62 -3.82 -21.98
N TYR A 43 2.43 -2.92 -22.54
CA TYR A 43 2.45 -1.54 -22.06
C TYR A 43 1.12 -0.81 -22.38
N GLY A 44 0.55 -1.03 -23.57
CA GLY A 44 -0.78 -0.54 -23.90
C GLY A 44 -1.84 -1.04 -22.93
N LEU A 45 -1.82 -2.34 -22.58
CA LEU A 45 -2.75 -2.93 -21.62
C LEU A 45 -2.55 -2.37 -20.18
N LEU A 46 -1.31 -2.15 -19.78
CA LEU A 46 -0.99 -1.50 -18.50
C LEU A 46 -1.56 -0.08 -18.43
N LEU A 47 -1.42 0.71 -19.51
CA LEU A 47 -2.01 2.05 -19.61
C LEU A 47 -3.55 2.00 -19.56
N TYR A 48 -4.17 1.06 -20.28
CA TYR A 48 -5.63 0.83 -20.22
C TYR A 48 -6.10 0.53 -18.80
N LYS A 49 -5.47 -0.42 -18.10
CA LYS A 49 -5.77 -0.77 -16.70
C LYS A 49 -5.60 0.42 -15.73
N ARG A 50 -4.70 1.35 -16.06
CA ARG A 50 -4.48 2.60 -15.32
C ARG A 50 -5.43 3.73 -15.74
N GLY A 51 -6.45 3.47 -16.56
CA GLY A 51 -7.41 4.47 -17.03
C GLY A 51 -6.84 5.46 -18.06
N ARG A 52 -5.61 5.27 -18.53
CA ARG A 52 -4.97 6.09 -19.57
C ARG A 52 -5.36 5.58 -20.97
N ILE A 53 -6.67 5.61 -21.23
CA ILE A 53 -7.28 4.94 -22.38
C ILE A 53 -6.69 5.46 -23.70
N LYS A 54 -6.68 6.79 -23.88
CA LYS A 54 -6.20 7.41 -25.13
C LYS A 54 -4.72 7.11 -25.38
N ASP A 55 -3.93 7.06 -24.31
CA ASP A 55 -2.50 6.78 -24.39
C ASP A 55 -2.21 5.31 -24.73
N SER A 56 -3.12 4.39 -24.45
CA SER A 56 -2.97 2.95 -24.75
C SER A 56 -3.14 2.64 -26.25
N ILE A 57 -4.01 3.36 -26.94
CA ILE A 57 -4.39 3.10 -28.35
C ILE A 57 -3.18 3.11 -29.30
N PRO A 58 -2.25 4.07 -29.27
CA PRO A 58 -1.07 4.08 -30.13
C PRO A 58 -0.19 2.83 -30.00
N TYR A 59 -0.06 2.28 -28.80
CA TYR A 59 0.74 1.10 -28.54
C TYR A 59 0.11 -0.16 -29.13
N PHE A 60 -1.21 -0.34 -28.97
CA PHE A 60 -1.92 -1.44 -29.64
C PHE A 60 -1.82 -1.33 -31.15
N ARG A 61 -1.96 -0.14 -31.72
CA ARG A 61 -1.80 0.09 -33.18
C ARG A 61 -0.38 -0.21 -33.64
N ALA A 62 0.65 0.13 -32.85
CA ALA A 62 2.05 -0.20 -33.16
C ALA A 62 2.28 -1.72 -33.15
N ALA A 63 1.76 -2.43 -32.14
CA ALA A 63 1.81 -3.88 -32.08
C ALA A 63 1.15 -4.54 -33.32
N ILE A 64 -0.06 -4.10 -33.66
CA ILE A 64 -0.82 -4.60 -34.81
C ILE A 64 -0.07 -4.32 -36.13
N LYS A 65 0.46 -3.12 -36.33
CA LYS A 65 1.23 -2.75 -37.52
C LYS A 65 2.42 -3.68 -37.73
N LYS A 66 3.13 -4.01 -36.66
CA LYS A 66 4.26 -4.95 -36.74
C LYS A 66 3.81 -6.38 -36.97
N GLN A 67 2.78 -6.81 -36.25
CA GLN A 67 2.24 -8.15 -36.31
C GLN A 67 1.68 -8.50 -37.71
N THR A 68 1.06 -7.52 -38.36
CA THR A 68 0.43 -7.68 -39.68
C THR A 68 1.34 -7.38 -40.87
N TRP A 69 2.59 -6.96 -40.63
CA TRP A 69 3.51 -6.48 -41.68
C TRP A 69 3.71 -7.51 -42.82
N LYS A 70 3.88 -8.79 -42.47
CA LYS A 70 4.07 -9.87 -43.48
C LYS A 70 2.89 -10.80 -43.57
N ASN A 71 2.00 -10.80 -42.61
CA ASN A 71 0.83 -11.66 -42.55
C ASN A 71 -0.40 -10.87 -42.07
N PRO A 72 -1.35 -10.52 -42.95
CA PRO A 72 -2.56 -9.80 -42.56
C PRO A 72 -3.46 -10.57 -41.59
N ASN A 73 -3.25 -11.87 -41.44
CA ASN A 73 -3.99 -12.73 -40.52
C ASN A 73 -3.03 -13.43 -39.55
N PRO A 74 -2.52 -12.67 -38.54
CA PRO A 74 -1.63 -13.23 -37.55
C PRO A 74 -2.35 -14.28 -36.69
N TYR A 75 -1.56 -15.14 -36.05
CA TYR A 75 -2.07 -16.21 -35.20
C TYR A 75 -2.79 -15.66 -33.95
N SER A 76 -2.24 -14.64 -33.29
CA SER A 76 -2.83 -14.03 -32.11
C SER A 76 -3.76 -12.88 -32.45
N GLY A 77 -4.94 -12.86 -31.82
CA GLY A 77 -5.92 -11.76 -31.89
C GLY A 77 -5.84 -10.78 -30.73
N GLU A 78 -4.93 -10.99 -29.78
CA GLU A 78 -4.88 -10.25 -28.51
C GLU A 78 -4.73 -8.74 -28.71
N CYS A 79 -3.81 -8.29 -29.57
CA CYS A 79 -3.60 -6.87 -29.84
C CYS A 79 -4.86 -6.18 -30.41
N TRP A 80 -5.61 -6.92 -31.27
CA TRP A 80 -6.87 -6.43 -31.82
C TRP A 80 -7.96 -6.38 -30.77
N PHE A 81 -8.04 -7.37 -29.90
CA PHE A 81 -9.00 -7.42 -28.81
C PHE A 81 -8.76 -6.27 -27.81
N ASN A 82 -7.51 -6.06 -27.40
CA ASN A 82 -7.12 -4.98 -26.48
C ASN A 82 -7.34 -3.59 -27.11
N LEU A 83 -7.08 -3.44 -28.42
CA LEU A 83 -7.43 -2.22 -29.14
C LEU A 83 -8.94 -1.99 -29.12
N GLY A 84 -9.75 -3.03 -29.35
CA GLY A 84 -11.21 -2.95 -29.29
C GLY A 84 -11.71 -2.47 -27.92
N LEU A 85 -11.15 -2.99 -26.81
CA LEU A 85 -11.48 -2.52 -25.47
C LEU A 85 -11.14 -1.03 -25.26
N ALA A 86 -9.97 -0.61 -25.69
CA ALA A 86 -9.53 0.78 -25.56
C ALA A 86 -10.40 1.73 -26.40
N LEU A 87 -10.72 1.36 -27.64
CA LEU A 87 -11.59 2.15 -28.51
C LEU A 87 -13.02 2.21 -27.96
N MET A 88 -13.54 1.10 -27.41
CA MET A 88 -14.84 1.06 -26.77
C MET A 88 -14.90 2.02 -25.57
N ALA A 89 -13.88 2.00 -24.72
CA ALA A 89 -13.75 2.90 -23.56
C ALA A 89 -13.59 4.38 -23.98
N ASP A 90 -12.92 4.65 -25.11
CA ASP A 90 -12.78 6.00 -25.68
C ASP A 90 -14.04 6.48 -26.45
N GLY A 91 -15.02 5.60 -26.64
CA GLY A 91 -16.27 5.90 -27.36
C GLY A 91 -16.20 5.77 -28.88
N GLN A 92 -15.09 5.26 -29.43
CA GLN A 92 -14.88 5.02 -30.87
C GLN A 92 -15.48 3.66 -31.30
N LYS A 93 -16.80 3.52 -31.23
CA LYS A 93 -17.52 2.25 -31.30
C LYS A 93 -17.44 1.54 -32.66
N GLU A 94 -17.37 2.28 -33.76
CA GLU A 94 -17.24 1.72 -35.10
C GLU A 94 -15.87 1.05 -35.27
N GLU A 95 -14.81 1.74 -34.90
CA GLU A 95 -13.46 1.16 -34.95
C GLU A 95 -13.31 0.01 -33.93
N ALA A 96 -13.97 0.12 -32.76
CA ALA A 96 -14.01 -0.99 -31.78
C ALA A 96 -14.67 -2.24 -32.37
N TYR A 97 -15.78 -2.07 -33.11
CA TYR A 97 -16.44 -3.17 -33.79
C TYR A 97 -15.49 -3.88 -34.78
N ASP A 98 -14.78 -3.11 -35.62
CA ASP A 98 -13.83 -3.67 -36.59
C ASP A 98 -12.68 -4.41 -35.89
N ALA A 99 -12.15 -3.83 -34.78
CA ALA A 99 -11.09 -4.46 -34.01
C ALA A 99 -11.56 -5.77 -33.35
N PHE A 100 -12.74 -5.79 -32.71
CA PHE A 100 -13.30 -7.01 -32.15
C PHE A 100 -13.62 -8.05 -33.23
N TYR A 101 -14.18 -7.62 -34.38
CA TYR A 101 -14.45 -8.53 -35.47
C TYR A 101 -13.17 -9.20 -36.00
N LYS A 102 -12.07 -8.43 -36.12
CA LYS A 102 -10.79 -9.00 -36.47
C LYS A 102 -10.25 -9.96 -35.39
N ALA A 103 -10.46 -9.66 -34.11
CA ALA A 103 -10.06 -10.51 -33.00
C ALA A 103 -10.81 -11.86 -33.00
N THR A 104 -12.02 -11.97 -33.60
CA THR A 104 -12.73 -13.25 -33.71
C THR A 104 -12.04 -14.28 -34.62
N TRP A 105 -11.01 -13.89 -35.37
CA TRP A 105 -10.27 -14.79 -36.25
C TRP A 105 -9.23 -15.65 -35.51
N SER A 106 -8.94 -15.32 -34.27
CA SER A 106 -8.05 -16.08 -33.39
C SER A 106 -8.82 -16.83 -32.32
N ALA A 107 -8.54 -18.11 -32.15
CA ALA A 107 -9.26 -18.97 -31.20
C ALA A 107 -9.21 -18.48 -29.77
N GLU A 108 -8.10 -17.86 -29.34
CA GLU A 108 -7.89 -17.35 -27.98
C GLU A 108 -8.81 -16.19 -27.61
N THR A 109 -9.17 -15.36 -28.58
CA THR A 109 -9.97 -14.14 -28.36
C THR A 109 -11.41 -14.26 -28.86
N GLN A 110 -11.76 -15.33 -29.56
CA GLN A 110 -13.08 -15.51 -30.21
C GLN A 110 -14.25 -15.29 -29.23
N SER A 111 -14.24 -15.96 -28.09
CA SER A 111 -15.36 -15.89 -27.16
C SER A 111 -15.56 -14.47 -26.64
N SER A 112 -14.49 -13.85 -26.18
CA SER A 112 -14.55 -12.48 -25.63
C SER A 112 -14.88 -11.45 -26.70
N ALA A 113 -14.33 -11.58 -27.91
CA ALA A 113 -14.60 -10.68 -29.03
C ALA A 113 -16.07 -10.78 -29.50
N PHE A 114 -16.62 -11.98 -29.63
CA PHE A 114 -18.04 -12.15 -29.96
C PHE A 114 -18.96 -11.60 -28.87
N TYR A 115 -18.60 -11.68 -27.59
CA TYR A 115 -19.36 -11.05 -26.51
C TYR A 115 -19.44 -9.52 -26.70
N TRP A 116 -18.29 -8.85 -26.96
CA TRP A 116 -18.30 -7.41 -27.18
C TRP A 116 -19.01 -6.98 -28.46
N LEU A 117 -18.92 -7.79 -29.54
CA LEU A 117 -19.75 -7.57 -30.74
C LEU A 117 -21.23 -7.69 -30.44
N ALA A 118 -21.63 -8.66 -29.59
CA ALA A 118 -23.01 -8.78 -29.13
C ALA A 118 -23.47 -7.55 -28.34
N CYS A 119 -22.63 -7.01 -27.46
CA CYS A 119 -22.91 -5.76 -26.73
C CYS A 119 -23.10 -4.58 -27.69
N LEU A 120 -22.20 -4.40 -28.65
CA LEU A 120 -22.28 -3.30 -29.64
C LEU A 120 -23.51 -3.41 -30.55
N ALA A 121 -23.86 -4.62 -31.01
CA ALA A 121 -25.06 -4.86 -31.78
C ALA A 121 -26.33 -4.63 -30.97
N SER A 122 -26.35 -5.08 -29.71
CA SER A 122 -27.45 -4.85 -28.76
C SER A 122 -27.72 -3.37 -28.53
N GLU A 123 -26.66 -2.59 -28.28
CA GLU A 123 -26.78 -1.14 -28.06
C GLU A 123 -27.35 -0.40 -29.29
N LYS A 124 -27.09 -0.92 -30.51
CA LYS A 124 -27.68 -0.40 -31.77
C LYS A 124 -29.09 -0.89 -32.00
N GLY A 125 -29.64 -1.75 -31.15
CA GLY A 125 -30.98 -2.34 -31.30
C GLY A 125 -31.05 -3.50 -32.31
N ALA A 126 -29.91 -3.96 -32.85
CA ALA A 126 -29.83 -5.11 -33.75
C ALA A 126 -29.81 -6.42 -32.94
N TYR A 127 -30.93 -6.77 -32.30
CA TYR A 127 -31.01 -7.84 -31.30
C TYR A 127 -30.82 -9.23 -31.89
N GLU A 128 -31.21 -9.49 -33.16
CA GLU A 128 -30.98 -10.74 -33.85
C GLU A 128 -29.47 -10.96 -34.09
N ASP A 129 -28.75 -9.93 -34.55
CA ASP A 129 -27.30 -9.99 -34.75
C ASP A 129 -26.59 -10.17 -33.40
N ALA A 130 -27.03 -9.47 -32.37
CA ALA A 130 -26.51 -9.59 -31.01
C ALA A 130 -26.70 -11.02 -30.47
N LEU A 131 -27.86 -11.64 -30.72
CA LEU A 131 -28.17 -13.00 -30.31
C LEU A 131 -27.28 -14.01 -31.02
N ASP A 132 -26.99 -13.82 -32.32
CA ASP A 132 -26.05 -14.65 -33.07
C ASP A 132 -24.62 -14.53 -32.50
N PHE A 133 -24.14 -13.32 -32.26
CA PHE A 133 -22.83 -13.11 -31.67
C PHE A 133 -22.73 -13.70 -30.25
N ALA A 134 -23.72 -13.51 -29.39
CA ALA A 134 -23.75 -14.09 -28.04
C ALA A 134 -23.71 -15.63 -28.12
N SER A 135 -24.43 -16.22 -29.08
CA SER A 135 -24.42 -17.66 -29.32
C SER A 135 -23.06 -18.16 -29.80
N LYS A 136 -22.39 -17.43 -30.70
CA LYS A 136 -21.03 -17.72 -31.15
C LYS A 136 -20.02 -17.62 -30.01
N SER A 137 -20.16 -16.63 -29.11
CA SER A 137 -19.34 -16.50 -27.91
C SER A 137 -19.44 -17.74 -27.02
N MET A 138 -20.66 -18.20 -26.73
CA MET A 138 -20.92 -19.41 -25.92
C MET A 138 -20.42 -20.70 -26.62
N LEU A 139 -20.54 -20.79 -27.94
CA LEU A 139 -20.03 -21.93 -28.69
C LEU A 139 -18.51 -22.10 -28.51
N ARG A 140 -17.78 -21.01 -28.33
CA ARG A 140 -16.31 -21.00 -28.14
C ARG A 140 -15.89 -21.15 -26.67
N ASN A 141 -16.69 -20.63 -25.77
CA ASN A 141 -16.51 -20.82 -24.33
C ASN A 141 -17.87 -21.02 -23.66
N TRP A 142 -18.21 -22.29 -23.42
CA TRP A 142 -19.47 -22.67 -22.80
C TRP A 142 -19.70 -22.06 -21.43
N HIS A 143 -18.61 -21.77 -20.70
CA HIS A 143 -18.60 -21.15 -19.38
C HIS A 143 -18.55 -19.60 -19.42
N ASN A 144 -18.73 -18.97 -20.57
CA ASN A 144 -18.82 -17.52 -20.64
C ASN A 144 -20.17 -17.03 -20.06
N MET A 145 -20.21 -16.81 -18.75
CA MET A 145 -21.44 -16.44 -18.04
C MET A 145 -21.96 -15.05 -18.47
N LYS A 146 -21.09 -14.10 -18.84
CA LYS A 146 -21.50 -12.81 -19.39
C LYS A 146 -22.24 -12.97 -20.72
N ALA A 147 -21.77 -13.84 -21.61
CA ALA A 147 -22.46 -14.13 -22.86
C ALA A 147 -23.81 -14.86 -22.63
N ARG A 148 -23.89 -15.73 -21.60
CA ARG A 148 -25.14 -16.43 -21.22
C ARG A 148 -26.20 -15.46 -20.72
N SER A 149 -25.84 -14.56 -19.80
CA SER A 149 -26.78 -13.56 -19.27
C SER A 149 -27.24 -12.58 -20.35
N LEU A 150 -26.30 -12.10 -21.21
CA LEU A 150 -26.65 -11.25 -22.35
C LEU A 150 -27.58 -11.97 -23.31
N LYS A 151 -27.33 -13.24 -23.63
CA LYS A 151 -28.21 -14.05 -24.49
C LYS A 151 -29.60 -14.22 -23.88
N ALA A 152 -29.72 -14.43 -22.57
CA ALA A 152 -31.01 -14.50 -21.87
C ALA A 152 -31.77 -13.17 -21.97
N ALA A 153 -31.09 -12.04 -21.75
CA ALA A 153 -31.68 -10.71 -21.91
C ALA A 153 -32.14 -10.46 -23.36
N LEU A 154 -31.35 -10.85 -24.36
CA LEU A 154 -31.70 -10.71 -25.77
C LEU A 154 -32.90 -11.58 -26.16
N LEU A 155 -32.99 -12.83 -25.69
CA LEU A 155 -34.16 -13.68 -25.88
C LEU A 155 -35.42 -13.00 -25.32
N ARG A 156 -35.34 -12.46 -24.10
CA ARG A 156 -36.46 -11.68 -23.50
C ARG A 156 -36.86 -10.47 -24.35
N LYS A 157 -35.89 -9.67 -24.83
CA LYS A 157 -36.13 -8.50 -25.67
C LYS A 157 -36.79 -8.86 -27.02
N LEU A 158 -36.50 -10.04 -27.54
CA LEU A 158 -37.11 -10.59 -28.76
C LEU A 158 -38.45 -11.32 -28.51
N GLY A 159 -38.93 -11.38 -27.26
CA GLY A 159 -40.13 -12.12 -26.88
C GLY A 159 -39.98 -13.65 -26.95
N LEU A 160 -38.75 -14.18 -26.92
CA LEU A 160 -38.43 -15.60 -26.94
C LEU A 160 -38.21 -16.12 -25.50
N ASP A 161 -38.39 -17.42 -25.29
CA ASP A 161 -38.26 -18.05 -23.96
C ASP A 161 -36.80 -18.27 -23.57
N PRO A 162 -36.30 -17.65 -22.48
CA PRO A 162 -34.94 -17.84 -21.96
C PRO A 162 -34.83 -18.96 -20.92
N SER A 163 -35.93 -19.63 -20.53
CA SER A 163 -35.99 -20.49 -19.33
C SER A 163 -34.99 -21.65 -19.35
N ALA A 164 -34.87 -22.34 -20.52
CA ALA A 164 -33.92 -23.46 -20.65
C ALA A 164 -32.46 -23.00 -20.51
N LEU A 165 -32.11 -21.86 -21.11
CA LEU A 165 -30.77 -21.28 -21.01
C LEU A 165 -30.45 -20.85 -19.58
N LEU A 166 -31.41 -20.20 -18.89
CA LEU A 166 -31.24 -19.76 -17.51
C LEU A 166 -31.05 -20.94 -16.55
N LYS A 167 -31.88 -22.00 -16.72
CA LYS A 167 -31.73 -23.22 -15.92
C LYS A 167 -30.33 -23.80 -16.04
N GLU A 168 -29.86 -24.02 -17.28
CA GLU A 168 -28.52 -24.52 -17.54
C GLU A 168 -27.42 -23.63 -17.01
N SER A 169 -27.56 -22.32 -17.18
CA SER A 169 -26.57 -21.34 -16.69
C SER A 169 -26.44 -21.35 -15.18
N LEU A 170 -27.53 -21.49 -14.45
CA LEU A 170 -27.55 -21.58 -12.99
C LEU A 170 -27.16 -22.97 -12.45
N GLU A 171 -27.18 -24.01 -13.29
CA GLU A 171 -26.52 -25.29 -12.98
C GLU A 171 -24.99 -25.18 -13.04
N ILE A 172 -24.47 -24.34 -13.95
CA ILE A 172 -23.02 -24.06 -14.09
C ILE A 172 -22.54 -23.16 -12.95
N ASP A 173 -23.24 -22.02 -12.73
CA ASP A 173 -22.92 -21.08 -11.67
C ASP A 173 -24.22 -20.60 -10.97
N PRO A 174 -24.57 -21.22 -9.84
CA PRO A 174 -25.78 -20.88 -9.08
C PRO A 174 -25.80 -19.46 -8.50
N LEU A 175 -24.64 -18.78 -8.45
CA LEU A 175 -24.49 -17.45 -7.89
C LEU A 175 -24.18 -16.38 -8.95
N TYR A 176 -24.35 -16.68 -10.23
CA TYR A 176 -24.18 -15.67 -11.27
C TYR A 176 -25.34 -14.68 -11.27
N MET A 177 -25.10 -13.51 -10.67
CA MET A 177 -26.16 -12.54 -10.31
C MET A 177 -26.95 -12.02 -11.52
N SER A 178 -26.31 -11.82 -12.68
CA SER A 178 -27.00 -11.37 -13.90
C SER A 178 -27.97 -12.44 -14.45
N CYS A 179 -27.63 -13.74 -14.37
CA CYS A 179 -28.57 -14.81 -14.74
C CYS A 179 -29.71 -14.96 -13.73
N LEU A 180 -29.43 -14.78 -12.43
CA LEU A 180 -30.47 -14.76 -11.39
C LEU A 180 -31.42 -13.58 -11.57
N TYR A 181 -30.93 -12.41 -12.00
CA TYR A 181 -31.78 -11.25 -12.33
C TYR A 181 -32.69 -11.56 -13.53
N GLU A 182 -32.14 -12.08 -14.64
CA GLU A 182 -32.96 -12.47 -15.80
C GLU A 182 -33.99 -13.54 -15.43
N GLN A 183 -33.64 -14.49 -14.56
CA GLN A 183 -34.62 -15.44 -14.03
C GLN A 183 -35.71 -14.74 -13.22
N ALA A 184 -35.36 -13.79 -12.36
CA ALA A 184 -36.32 -13.02 -11.57
C ALA A 184 -37.27 -12.18 -12.46
N VAL A 185 -36.77 -11.60 -13.56
CA VAL A 185 -37.59 -10.91 -14.57
C VAL A 185 -38.54 -11.90 -15.27
N TYR A 186 -38.10 -13.13 -15.55
CA TYR A 186 -38.89 -14.13 -16.24
C TYR A 186 -40.01 -14.72 -15.37
N ASP A 187 -39.70 -15.07 -14.10
CA ASP A 187 -40.60 -15.86 -13.22
C ASP A 187 -41.13 -15.06 -12.00
N GLY A 188 -40.71 -13.81 -11.82
CA GLY A 188 -41.15 -12.92 -10.74
C GLY A 188 -40.43 -13.11 -9.40
N ARG A 189 -39.41 -13.97 -9.29
CA ARG A 189 -38.73 -14.28 -8.04
C ARG A 189 -37.67 -13.26 -7.62
N PHE A 190 -38.03 -11.97 -7.61
CA PHE A 190 -37.13 -10.88 -7.26
C PHE A 190 -36.64 -10.95 -5.81
N ASP A 191 -37.45 -11.46 -4.88
CA ASP A 191 -37.02 -11.57 -3.47
C ASP A 191 -35.87 -12.57 -3.32
N TYR A 192 -35.90 -13.68 -4.06
CA TYR A 192 -34.80 -14.64 -4.10
C TYR A 192 -33.51 -14.03 -4.68
N TRP A 193 -33.61 -13.30 -5.79
CA TRP A 193 -32.47 -12.58 -6.36
C TRP A 193 -31.89 -11.57 -5.37
N LYS A 194 -32.74 -10.74 -4.71
CA LYS A 194 -32.29 -9.75 -3.71
C LYS A 194 -31.63 -10.41 -2.50
N GLU A 195 -32.09 -11.57 -2.08
CA GLU A 195 -31.44 -12.36 -1.02
C GLU A 195 -30.01 -12.73 -1.43
N LYS A 196 -29.82 -13.21 -2.67
CA LYS A 196 -28.49 -13.58 -3.19
C LYS A 196 -27.56 -12.39 -3.40
N MET A 197 -28.11 -11.21 -3.71
CA MET A 197 -27.35 -9.95 -3.78
C MET A 197 -26.82 -9.49 -2.41
N ARG A 198 -27.37 -10.01 -1.29
CA ARG A 198 -26.92 -9.81 0.09
C ARG A 198 -26.88 -8.34 0.54
N GLY A 199 -27.53 -7.45 -0.17
CA GLY A 199 -27.48 -6.00 0.10
C GLY A 199 -26.16 -5.32 -0.28
N GLU A 200 -25.21 -6.05 -0.85
CA GLU A 200 -23.90 -5.53 -1.23
C GLU A 200 -23.96 -4.66 -2.47
N SER A 201 -23.70 -3.36 -2.34
CA SER A 201 -23.74 -2.39 -3.44
C SER A 201 -22.88 -2.80 -4.64
N HIS A 202 -21.70 -3.36 -4.40
CA HIS A 202 -20.81 -3.80 -5.49
C HIS A 202 -21.41 -4.88 -6.39
N ASN A 203 -22.27 -5.77 -5.86
CA ASN A 203 -22.99 -6.73 -6.69
C ASN A 203 -23.99 -6.02 -7.63
N TYR A 204 -24.69 -5.01 -7.16
CA TYR A 204 -25.63 -4.22 -7.99
C TYR A 204 -24.88 -3.40 -9.05
N LEU A 205 -23.74 -2.80 -8.69
CA LEU A 205 -22.89 -2.07 -9.65
C LEU A 205 -22.38 -2.98 -10.75
N GLU A 206 -21.89 -4.19 -10.40
CA GLU A 206 -21.37 -5.16 -11.37
C GLU A 206 -22.46 -5.64 -12.34
N VAL A 207 -23.63 -6.04 -11.82
CA VAL A 207 -24.75 -6.47 -12.66
C VAL A 207 -25.24 -5.31 -13.54
N SER A 208 -25.31 -4.08 -13.01
CA SER A 208 -25.74 -2.92 -13.81
C SER A 208 -24.79 -2.63 -14.96
N LEU A 209 -23.47 -2.82 -14.78
CA LEU A 209 -22.48 -2.64 -15.85
C LEU A 209 -22.69 -3.60 -17.01
N ASP A 210 -23.06 -4.84 -16.75
CA ASP A 210 -23.37 -5.80 -17.81
C ASP A 210 -24.49 -5.28 -18.72
N TYR A 211 -25.54 -4.68 -18.13
CA TYR A 211 -26.63 -4.07 -18.88
C TYR A 211 -26.25 -2.75 -19.55
N VAL A 212 -25.46 -1.91 -18.91
CA VAL A 212 -24.92 -0.66 -19.49
C VAL A 212 -24.10 -0.97 -20.75
N ASN A 213 -23.23 -1.97 -20.68
CA ASN A 213 -22.39 -2.40 -21.81
C ASN A 213 -23.22 -2.91 -23.00
N ALA A 214 -24.40 -3.48 -22.74
CA ALA A 214 -25.32 -3.98 -23.76
C ALA A 214 -26.34 -2.91 -24.23
N GLY A 215 -26.32 -1.69 -23.66
CA GLY A 215 -27.28 -0.63 -23.97
C GLY A 215 -28.67 -0.82 -23.34
N PHE A 216 -28.84 -1.75 -22.39
CA PHE A 216 -30.09 -2.01 -21.67
C PHE A 216 -30.20 -1.10 -20.44
N TYR A 217 -30.28 0.20 -20.65
CA TYR A 217 -30.20 1.24 -19.61
C TYR A 217 -31.33 1.17 -18.59
N GLU A 218 -32.56 0.83 -19.00
CA GLU A 218 -33.70 0.67 -18.10
C GLU A 218 -33.53 -0.57 -17.19
N ASP A 219 -32.99 -1.66 -17.72
CA ASP A 219 -32.67 -2.84 -16.91
C ASP A 219 -31.58 -2.52 -15.90
N ALA A 220 -30.54 -1.78 -16.30
CA ALA A 220 -29.48 -1.31 -15.41
C ALA A 220 -30.03 -0.43 -14.28
N LEU A 221 -30.95 0.52 -14.58
CA LEU A 221 -31.62 1.32 -13.57
C LEU A 221 -32.47 0.46 -12.62
N SER A 222 -33.19 -0.54 -13.17
CA SER A 222 -34.00 -1.45 -12.35
C SER A 222 -33.18 -2.24 -11.35
N VAL A 223 -31.98 -2.68 -11.77
CA VAL A 223 -30.99 -3.34 -10.88
C VAL A 223 -30.55 -2.38 -9.77
N LEU A 224 -30.12 -1.17 -10.10
CA LEU A 224 -29.63 -0.18 -9.13
C LEU A 224 -30.72 0.29 -8.16
N ASN A 225 -31.95 0.45 -8.64
CA ASN A 225 -33.10 0.83 -7.80
C ASN A 225 -33.47 -0.24 -6.77
N ALA A 226 -33.06 -1.48 -6.97
CA ALA A 226 -33.27 -2.55 -6.00
C ALA A 226 -32.20 -2.56 -4.88
N CYS A 227 -31.10 -1.84 -5.05
CA CYS A 227 -30.08 -1.65 -4.01
C CYS A 227 -30.65 -0.76 -2.90
N LYS A 228 -30.58 -1.24 -1.66
CA LYS A 228 -30.99 -0.47 -0.48
C LYS A 228 -29.81 0.17 0.26
N ASP A 229 -28.60 -0.15 -0.14
CA ASP A 229 -27.39 0.42 0.43
C ASP A 229 -27.29 1.91 0.03
N SER A 230 -26.78 2.71 0.96
CA SER A 230 -26.57 4.16 0.78
C SER A 230 -25.26 4.51 0.05
N ASN A 231 -24.60 3.54 -0.58
CA ASN A 231 -23.33 3.76 -1.28
C ASN A 231 -23.51 4.80 -2.41
N PRO A 232 -22.78 5.93 -2.38
CA PRO A 232 -22.91 7.01 -3.37
C PRO A 232 -22.69 6.56 -4.81
N MET A 233 -21.88 5.51 -5.04
CA MET A 233 -21.64 5.03 -6.39
C MET A 233 -22.92 4.54 -7.09
N CYS A 234 -23.93 4.04 -6.36
CA CYS A 234 -25.20 3.66 -6.95
C CYS A 234 -25.88 4.88 -7.63
N GLN A 235 -25.88 6.04 -6.98
CA GLN A 235 -26.42 7.28 -7.55
C GLN A 235 -25.55 7.83 -8.68
N TYR A 236 -24.22 7.74 -8.59
CA TYR A 236 -23.35 8.13 -9.71
C TYR A 236 -23.59 7.27 -10.95
N TYR A 237 -23.76 5.96 -10.80
CA TYR A 237 -24.13 5.07 -11.91
C TYR A 237 -25.51 5.43 -12.49
N GLN A 238 -26.52 5.65 -11.65
CA GLN A 238 -27.85 6.07 -12.09
C GLN A 238 -27.77 7.39 -12.86
N GLY A 239 -27.08 8.40 -12.35
CA GLY A 239 -26.86 9.67 -13.02
C GLY A 239 -26.18 9.49 -14.39
N TYR A 240 -25.12 8.69 -14.46
CA TYR A 240 -24.47 8.35 -15.73
C TYR A 240 -25.44 7.67 -16.71
N ILE A 241 -26.24 6.70 -16.27
CA ILE A 241 -27.23 6.03 -17.11
C ILE A 241 -28.27 7.00 -17.62
N HIS A 242 -28.76 7.95 -16.80
CA HIS A 242 -29.68 8.98 -17.24
C HIS A 242 -29.08 9.90 -18.31
N THR A 243 -27.76 10.16 -18.28
CA THR A 243 -27.11 10.89 -19.39
C THR A 243 -27.17 10.10 -20.70
N ARG A 244 -27.05 8.74 -20.62
CA ARG A 244 -27.15 7.86 -21.79
C ARG A 244 -28.58 7.78 -22.35
N LEU A 245 -29.59 8.01 -21.49
CA LEU A 245 -31.01 8.11 -21.87
C LEU A 245 -31.43 9.52 -22.31
N ASN A 246 -30.48 10.48 -22.41
CA ASN A 246 -30.72 11.89 -22.75
C ASN A 246 -31.68 12.59 -21.75
N ASP A 247 -31.60 12.24 -20.46
CA ASP A 247 -32.40 12.83 -19.37
C ASP A 247 -31.43 13.56 -18.38
N PRO A 248 -30.96 14.78 -18.73
CA PRO A 248 -29.98 15.51 -17.93
C PRO A 248 -30.53 15.95 -16.57
N ASP A 249 -31.83 16.21 -16.46
CA ASP A 249 -32.45 16.66 -15.21
C ASP A 249 -32.40 15.56 -14.15
N LYS A 250 -32.72 14.31 -14.52
CA LYS A 250 -32.58 13.17 -13.62
C LYS A 250 -31.11 12.84 -13.35
N ALA A 251 -30.23 12.99 -14.33
CA ALA A 251 -28.80 12.81 -14.13
C ALA A 251 -28.29 13.75 -13.04
N ILE A 252 -28.57 15.05 -13.13
CA ILE A 252 -28.22 16.07 -12.14
C ILE A 252 -28.82 15.73 -10.76
N SER A 253 -30.10 15.32 -10.73
CA SER A 253 -30.74 14.91 -9.46
C SER A 253 -30.02 13.75 -8.79
N CYS A 254 -29.64 12.71 -9.55
CA CYS A 254 -28.90 11.57 -9.01
C CYS A 254 -27.51 11.99 -8.51
N PHE A 255 -26.78 12.81 -9.27
CA PHE A 255 -25.46 13.30 -8.85
C PHE A 255 -25.55 14.16 -7.59
N THR A 256 -26.57 15.01 -7.47
CA THR A 256 -26.81 15.80 -6.26
C THR A 256 -27.09 14.91 -5.04
N GLN A 257 -27.82 13.81 -5.22
CA GLN A 257 -28.05 12.83 -4.14
C GLN A 257 -26.75 12.12 -3.75
N ALA A 258 -25.90 11.76 -4.73
CA ALA A 258 -24.59 11.18 -4.48
C ALA A 258 -23.67 12.11 -3.67
N GLU A 259 -23.68 13.42 -3.98
CA GLU A 259 -22.90 14.44 -3.27
C GLU A 259 -23.33 14.60 -1.80
N ALA A 260 -24.61 14.34 -1.48
CA ALA A 260 -25.16 14.44 -0.14
C ALA A 260 -25.00 13.14 0.69
N ALA A 261 -24.65 12.03 0.06
CA ALA A 261 -24.53 10.73 0.74
C ALA A 261 -23.25 10.64 1.58
N SER A 262 -23.26 9.74 2.60
CA SER A 262 -22.04 9.44 3.39
C SER A 262 -20.95 8.85 2.52
N PRO A 263 -19.69 9.30 2.67
CA PRO A 263 -18.55 8.71 2.00
C PRO A 263 -18.09 7.37 2.60
N ASP A 264 -18.67 6.95 3.72
CA ASP A 264 -18.26 5.76 4.44
C ASP A 264 -18.39 4.51 3.56
N TYR A 265 -17.32 3.71 3.57
CA TYR A 265 -17.23 2.46 2.78
C TYR A 265 -17.41 2.63 1.25
N CYS A 266 -17.24 3.85 0.72
CA CYS A 266 -17.29 4.12 -0.71
C CYS A 266 -15.89 4.12 -1.33
N PHE A 267 -15.57 3.06 -2.07
CA PHE A 267 -14.25 2.85 -2.68
C PHE A 267 -14.35 2.54 -4.18
N PRO A 268 -14.45 3.56 -5.05
CA PRO A 268 -14.41 3.35 -6.48
C PRO A 268 -13.09 2.69 -6.88
N ASN A 269 -13.16 1.68 -7.76
CA ASN A 269 -12.00 0.87 -8.13
C ASN A 269 -11.96 0.44 -9.61
N ARG A 270 -13.10 0.56 -10.35
CA ARG A 270 -13.22 0.14 -11.74
C ARG A 270 -12.77 1.24 -12.70
N VAL A 271 -12.21 0.85 -13.83
CA VAL A 271 -11.79 1.81 -14.88
C VAL A 271 -13.01 2.58 -15.42
N GLU A 272 -14.15 1.92 -15.54
CA GLU A 272 -15.42 2.50 -16.00
C GLU A 272 -15.92 3.64 -15.08
N GLU A 273 -15.59 3.56 -13.80
CA GLU A 273 -15.98 4.57 -12.80
C GLU A 273 -15.25 5.91 -12.99
N ILE A 274 -14.08 5.92 -13.66
CA ILE A 274 -13.44 7.17 -14.07
C ILE A 274 -14.40 7.98 -14.94
N ARG A 275 -14.95 7.37 -16.00
CA ARG A 275 -15.86 8.05 -16.90
C ARG A 275 -17.17 8.46 -16.23
N ILE A 276 -17.68 7.61 -15.32
CA ILE A 276 -18.90 7.91 -14.56
C ILE A 276 -18.70 9.16 -13.69
N LEU A 277 -17.59 9.22 -12.94
CA LEU A 277 -17.28 10.36 -12.09
C LEU A 277 -16.89 11.62 -12.89
N GLU A 278 -16.15 11.48 -13.99
CA GLU A 278 -15.89 12.59 -14.92
C GLU A 278 -17.18 13.18 -15.50
N THR A 279 -18.18 12.33 -15.78
CA THR A 279 -19.50 12.79 -16.24
C THR A 279 -20.21 13.61 -15.16
N ALA A 280 -20.13 13.16 -13.90
CA ALA A 280 -20.69 13.90 -12.77
C ALA A 280 -20.02 15.27 -12.59
N VAL A 281 -18.70 15.31 -12.59
CA VAL A 281 -17.90 16.55 -12.52
C VAL A 281 -18.20 17.50 -13.69
N GLY A 282 -18.43 16.95 -14.90
CA GLY A 282 -18.75 17.74 -16.09
C GLY A 282 -20.12 18.39 -16.04
N LEU A 283 -21.11 17.74 -15.44
CA LEU A 283 -22.49 18.24 -15.31
C LEU A 283 -22.72 19.03 -14.02
N LEU A 284 -22.00 18.74 -12.97
CA LEU A 284 -21.97 19.45 -11.70
C LEU A 284 -20.56 19.96 -11.42
N PRO A 285 -20.18 21.16 -11.90
CA PRO A 285 -18.82 21.70 -11.67
C PRO A 285 -18.48 21.87 -10.18
N GLU A 286 -19.50 22.13 -9.35
CA GLU A 286 -19.38 22.17 -7.88
C GLU A 286 -19.82 20.83 -7.29
N ALA A 287 -19.02 19.78 -7.51
CA ALA A 287 -19.26 18.41 -7.03
C ALA A 287 -18.05 17.91 -6.22
N PRO A 288 -17.85 18.42 -5.00
CA PRO A 288 -16.66 18.11 -4.20
C PRO A 288 -16.47 16.61 -3.93
N MET A 289 -17.57 15.86 -3.74
CA MET A 289 -17.46 14.43 -3.49
C MET A 289 -17.10 13.63 -4.74
N ALA A 290 -17.64 14.01 -5.92
CA ALA A 290 -17.21 13.41 -7.18
C ALA A 290 -15.71 13.65 -7.43
N HIS A 291 -15.22 14.86 -7.16
CA HIS A 291 -13.78 15.16 -7.20
C HIS A 291 -13.00 14.31 -6.19
N TYR A 292 -13.48 14.17 -4.98
CA TYR A 292 -12.83 13.34 -3.94
C TYR A 292 -12.71 11.87 -4.39
N TYR A 293 -13.80 11.27 -4.87
CA TYR A 293 -13.80 9.87 -5.33
C TYR A 293 -12.95 9.67 -6.58
N LEU A 294 -13.01 10.62 -7.52
CA LEU A 294 -12.19 10.56 -8.73
C LEU A 294 -10.70 10.68 -8.39
N GLY A 295 -10.34 11.56 -7.46
CA GLY A 295 -8.98 11.66 -6.93
C GLY A 295 -8.49 10.35 -6.32
N ASN A 296 -9.33 9.69 -5.49
CA ASN A 296 -9.00 8.39 -4.90
C ASN A 296 -8.75 7.32 -5.98
N LEU A 297 -9.64 7.24 -6.97
CA LEU A 297 -9.55 6.28 -8.07
C LEU A 297 -8.31 6.53 -8.94
N LEU A 298 -8.06 7.79 -9.32
CA LEU A 298 -6.91 8.15 -10.14
C LEU A 298 -5.59 7.91 -9.41
N TYR A 299 -5.53 8.11 -8.10
CA TYR A 299 -4.34 7.79 -7.31
C TYR A 299 -4.04 6.28 -7.29
N ASP A 300 -5.06 5.44 -7.10
CA ASP A 300 -4.96 3.98 -7.24
C ASP A 300 -4.45 3.60 -8.65
N LYS A 301 -4.97 4.27 -9.68
CA LYS A 301 -4.55 4.08 -11.08
C LYS A 301 -3.20 4.73 -11.42
N LYS A 302 -2.45 5.23 -10.42
CA LYS A 302 -1.13 5.85 -10.57
C LYS A 302 -1.11 7.11 -11.45
N GLN A 303 -2.23 7.79 -11.57
CA GLN A 303 -2.38 9.09 -12.20
C GLN A 303 -2.29 10.21 -11.13
N TYR A 304 -1.13 10.32 -10.49
CA TYR A 304 -0.95 11.09 -9.26
C TYR A 304 -1.21 12.58 -9.41
N GLU A 305 -0.74 13.21 -10.47
CA GLU A 305 -0.96 14.65 -10.73
C GLU A 305 -2.44 14.98 -10.88
N SER A 306 -3.17 14.16 -11.66
CA SER A 306 -4.61 14.33 -11.84
C SER A 306 -5.36 14.09 -10.53
N ALA A 307 -4.95 13.08 -9.74
CA ALA A 307 -5.54 12.80 -8.44
C ALA A 307 -5.40 13.99 -7.48
N ILE A 308 -4.20 14.57 -7.39
CA ILE A 308 -3.92 15.74 -6.56
C ILE A 308 -4.80 16.92 -6.99
N ALA A 309 -4.88 17.21 -8.30
CA ALA A 309 -5.71 18.30 -8.82
C ALA A 309 -7.21 18.13 -8.48
N HIS A 310 -7.71 16.89 -8.48
CA HIS A 310 -9.08 16.60 -8.07
C HIS A 310 -9.28 16.76 -6.56
N TRP A 311 -8.37 16.29 -5.72
CA TRP A 311 -8.47 16.51 -4.28
C TRP A 311 -8.37 18.00 -3.90
N GLU A 312 -7.51 18.78 -4.59
CA GLU A 312 -7.43 20.24 -4.41
C GLU A 312 -8.79 20.90 -4.66
N LYS A 313 -9.44 20.54 -5.77
CA LYS A 313 -10.80 21.04 -6.05
C LYS A 313 -11.83 20.60 -5.03
N ALA A 314 -11.73 19.36 -4.53
CA ALA A 314 -12.65 18.86 -3.51
C ALA A 314 -12.56 19.67 -2.20
N VAL A 315 -11.36 19.94 -1.71
CA VAL A 315 -11.16 20.73 -0.47
C VAL A 315 -11.38 22.23 -0.66
N GLU A 316 -11.24 22.75 -1.89
CA GLU A 316 -11.57 24.13 -2.22
C GLU A 316 -13.09 24.38 -2.22
N GLN A 317 -13.88 23.38 -2.63
CA GLN A 317 -15.34 23.49 -2.77
C GLN A 317 -16.11 23.08 -1.50
N LYS A 318 -15.50 22.28 -0.64
CA LYS A 318 -16.16 21.76 0.56
C LYS A 318 -15.23 21.76 1.76
N ASP A 319 -15.55 22.58 2.73
CA ASP A 319 -14.89 22.52 4.05
C ASP A 319 -15.18 21.19 4.75
N GLY A 320 -14.26 20.76 5.59
CA GLY A 320 -14.47 19.59 6.44
C GLY A 320 -14.18 18.23 5.80
N LEU A 321 -13.51 18.18 4.64
CA LEU A 321 -13.07 16.93 4.03
C LEU A 321 -11.70 16.45 4.60
N ALA A 322 -11.69 16.00 5.85
CA ALA A 322 -10.47 15.57 6.53
C ALA A 322 -9.68 14.50 5.74
N LEU A 323 -10.37 13.50 5.17
CA LEU A 323 -9.73 12.45 4.37
C LEU A 323 -9.09 12.98 3.08
N ALA A 324 -9.66 14.00 2.44
CA ALA A 324 -9.05 14.61 1.26
C ALA A 324 -7.76 15.37 1.62
N HIS A 325 -7.75 16.11 2.72
CA HIS A 325 -6.53 16.75 3.25
C HIS A 325 -5.46 15.71 3.63
N ARG A 326 -5.85 14.61 4.27
CA ARG A 326 -4.94 13.50 4.57
C ARG A 326 -4.35 12.89 3.29
N ASN A 327 -5.15 12.67 2.25
CA ASN A 327 -4.70 12.13 0.99
C ASN A 327 -3.75 13.10 0.26
N LEU A 328 -4.03 14.41 0.30
CA LEU A 328 -3.12 15.45 -0.18
C LEU A 328 -1.79 15.43 0.56
N ALA A 329 -1.81 15.30 1.90
CA ALA A 329 -0.57 15.23 2.69
C ALA A 329 0.31 14.05 2.24
N ILE A 330 -0.27 12.87 2.06
CA ILE A 330 0.45 11.68 1.60
C ILE A 330 1.01 11.90 0.18
N ALA A 331 0.22 12.43 -0.73
CA ALA A 331 0.65 12.68 -2.10
C ALA A 331 1.73 13.76 -2.18
N CYS A 332 1.59 14.85 -1.41
CA CYS A 332 2.61 15.91 -1.35
C CYS A 332 3.96 15.38 -0.87
N TYR A 333 3.97 14.56 0.18
CA TYR A 333 5.21 13.96 0.66
C TYR A 333 5.77 12.93 -0.33
N ASN A 334 4.96 11.93 -0.71
CA ASN A 334 5.44 10.77 -1.46
C ASN A 334 5.70 11.05 -2.95
N LYS A 335 4.98 11.99 -3.57
CA LYS A 335 5.03 12.22 -5.02
C LYS A 335 5.59 13.58 -5.40
N LEU A 336 5.32 14.61 -4.61
CA LEU A 336 5.82 15.97 -4.88
C LEU A 336 7.07 16.29 -4.08
N GLN A 337 7.44 15.48 -3.08
CA GLN A 337 8.55 15.74 -2.15
C GLN A 337 8.43 17.10 -1.45
N ASP A 338 7.20 17.57 -1.26
CA ASP A 338 6.87 18.83 -0.57
C ASP A 338 6.43 18.54 0.87
N GLY A 339 7.42 18.40 1.76
CA GLY A 339 7.19 18.12 3.17
C GLY A 339 6.45 19.23 3.90
N ALA A 340 6.68 20.50 3.53
CA ALA A 340 6.02 21.64 4.18
C ALA A 340 4.51 21.67 3.87
N ARG A 341 4.15 21.42 2.62
CA ARG A 341 2.76 21.28 2.20
C ARG A 341 2.11 20.04 2.83
N ALA A 342 2.82 18.92 2.83
CA ALA A 342 2.33 17.69 3.46
C ALA A 342 1.98 17.89 4.94
N GLU A 343 2.85 18.58 5.68
CA GLU A 343 2.59 18.92 7.09
C GLU A 343 1.36 19.82 7.26
N LYS A 344 1.23 20.85 6.41
CA LYS A 344 0.06 21.76 6.44
C LYS A 344 -1.24 20.99 6.24
N GLU A 345 -1.28 20.14 5.21
CA GLU A 345 -2.47 19.36 4.89
C GLU A 345 -2.81 18.35 6.00
N MET A 346 -1.81 17.71 6.61
CA MET A 346 -2.02 16.77 7.72
C MET A 346 -2.52 17.49 8.98
N LYS A 347 -1.98 18.65 9.30
CA LYS A 347 -2.49 19.52 10.40
C LYS A 347 -3.95 19.88 10.18
N THR A 348 -4.32 20.21 8.95
CA THR A 348 -5.71 20.55 8.59
C THR A 348 -6.61 19.33 8.79
N ALA A 349 -6.20 18.14 8.36
CA ALA A 349 -6.96 16.90 8.56
C ALA A 349 -7.21 16.63 10.06
N CYS A 350 -6.18 16.73 10.90
CA CYS A 350 -6.31 16.59 12.34
C CYS A 350 -7.21 17.66 12.99
N ALA A 351 -7.20 18.89 12.47
CA ALA A 351 -8.05 19.96 13.00
C ALA A 351 -9.53 19.79 12.64
N ILE A 352 -9.82 19.20 11.47
CA ILE A 352 -11.19 18.91 11.03
C ILE A 352 -11.80 17.75 11.80
N ASP A 353 -11.01 16.69 12.02
CA ASP A 353 -11.44 15.48 12.75
C ASP A 353 -10.41 15.17 13.84
N PRO A 354 -10.47 15.88 14.99
CA PRO A 354 -9.50 15.76 16.05
C PRO A 354 -9.61 14.44 16.83
N ASP A 355 -10.73 13.75 16.73
CA ASP A 355 -11.01 12.51 17.48
C ASP A 355 -10.65 11.24 16.71
N TYR A 356 -9.99 11.36 15.54
CA TYR A 356 -9.61 10.22 14.72
C TYR A 356 -8.15 9.80 14.98
N PRO A 357 -7.90 8.70 15.72
CA PRO A 357 -6.54 8.35 16.19
C PRO A 357 -5.55 8.12 15.05
N ARG A 358 -6.04 7.66 13.88
CA ARG A 358 -5.20 7.40 12.71
C ARG A 358 -4.56 8.67 12.16
N PHE A 359 -5.26 9.81 12.17
CA PHE A 359 -4.66 11.06 11.72
C PHE A 359 -3.52 11.50 12.64
N LEU A 360 -3.68 11.33 13.96
CA LEU A 360 -2.63 11.64 14.92
C LEU A 360 -1.41 10.73 14.72
N LEU A 361 -1.62 9.43 14.47
CA LEU A 361 -0.56 8.47 14.15
C LEU A 361 0.21 8.89 12.88
N GLU A 362 -0.54 9.13 11.79
CA GLU A 362 0.04 9.49 10.49
C GLU A 362 0.75 10.86 10.56
N TYR A 363 0.22 11.79 11.36
CA TYR A 363 0.90 13.06 11.59
C TYR A 363 2.22 12.86 12.35
N ASP A 364 2.29 12.02 13.38
CA ASP A 364 3.56 11.74 14.06
C ASP A 364 4.55 11.01 13.15
N GLN A 365 4.08 10.08 12.29
CA GLN A 365 4.92 9.45 11.27
C GLN A 365 5.52 10.49 10.30
N LEU A 366 4.71 11.41 9.79
CA LEU A 366 5.18 12.50 8.93
C LEU A 366 6.17 13.42 9.67
N ALA A 367 5.86 13.78 10.90
CA ALA A 367 6.72 14.62 11.73
C ALA A 367 8.10 13.99 11.98
N ALA A 368 8.15 12.66 12.17
CA ALA A 368 9.41 11.91 12.24
C ALA A 368 10.19 11.97 10.92
N ARG A 369 9.51 11.77 9.77
CA ARG A 369 10.13 11.89 8.44
C ARG A 369 10.66 13.30 8.14
N LEU A 370 10.00 14.33 8.67
CA LEU A 370 10.43 15.73 8.57
C LEU A 370 11.46 16.12 9.64
N ASN A 371 11.91 15.17 10.44
CA ASN A 371 12.89 15.35 11.52
C ASN A 371 12.49 16.42 12.55
N GLN A 372 11.20 16.49 12.90
CA GLN A 372 10.73 17.36 13.98
C GLN A 372 11.27 16.90 15.33
N SER A 373 11.39 17.84 16.29
CA SER A 373 11.97 17.54 17.59
C SER A 373 11.13 16.51 18.36
N ASN A 374 11.81 15.59 19.07
CA ASN A 374 11.14 14.60 19.90
C ASN A 374 10.25 15.21 20.97
N THR A 375 10.63 16.39 21.50
CA THR A 375 9.85 17.11 22.53
C THR A 375 8.53 17.64 21.95
N GLU A 376 8.57 18.31 20.79
CA GLU A 376 7.34 18.83 20.15
C GLU A 376 6.39 17.70 19.74
N ARG A 377 6.95 16.59 19.25
CA ARG A 377 6.17 15.39 18.92
C ARG A 377 5.53 14.79 20.17
N LEU A 378 6.29 14.67 21.27
CA LEU A 378 5.79 14.15 22.53
C LEU A 378 4.67 15.03 23.11
N GLU A 379 4.86 16.35 23.17
CA GLU A 379 3.86 17.31 23.64
C GLU A 379 2.54 17.20 22.86
N ARG A 380 2.64 17.00 21.54
CA ARG A 380 1.46 16.75 20.69
C ARG A 380 0.71 15.49 21.10
N LEU A 381 1.40 14.38 21.34
CA LEU A 381 0.77 13.13 21.78
C LEU A 381 0.22 13.24 23.21
N GLU A 382 0.95 13.90 24.12
CA GLU A 382 0.50 14.16 25.50
C GLU A 382 -0.78 15.02 25.56
N SER A 383 -1.06 15.83 24.52
CA SER A 383 -2.31 16.61 24.45
C SER A 383 -3.54 15.81 24.04
N HIS A 384 -3.39 14.54 23.61
CA HIS A 384 -4.48 13.66 23.18
C HIS A 384 -4.39 12.26 23.84
N PRO A 385 -4.40 12.16 25.16
CA PRO A 385 -4.09 10.91 25.86
C PRO A 385 -5.06 9.76 25.52
N ASP A 386 -6.36 10.06 25.38
CA ASP A 386 -7.36 9.03 25.06
C ASP A 386 -7.12 8.41 23.68
N LEU A 387 -6.84 9.22 22.66
CA LEU A 387 -6.54 8.75 21.31
C LEU A 387 -5.24 7.93 21.25
N VAL A 388 -4.24 8.36 22.03
CA VAL A 388 -2.95 7.66 22.11
C VAL A 388 -3.14 6.25 22.67
N HIS A 389 -4.03 6.05 23.65
CA HIS A 389 -4.33 4.75 24.23
C HIS A 389 -5.22 3.85 23.35
N ASP A 390 -5.93 4.41 22.39
CA ASP A 390 -6.88 3.67 21.55
C ASP A 390 -6.19 2.74 20.49
N ARG A 391 -4.90 3.00 20.20
CA ARG A 391 -4.13 2.26 19.19
C ARG A 391 -2.73 1.88 19.69
N ASP A 392 -2.41 0.60 19.63
CA ASP A 392 -1.10 0.08 20.08
C ASP A 392 0.08 0.69 19.32
N ASP A 393 -0.04 0.91 18.01
CA ASP A 393 1.00 1.51 17.18
C ASP A 393 1.25 2.99 17.55
N LEU A 394 0.20 3.77 17.84
CA LEU A 394 0.30 5.14 18.29
C LEU A 394 0.84 5.22 19.72
N TYR A 395 0.36 4.33 20.60
CA TYR A 395 0.86 4.25 21.98
C TYR A 395 2.34 3.90 22.03
N LEU A 396 2.79 3.03 21.16
CA LEU A 396 4.21 2.68 21.07
C LEU A 396 5.07 3.86 20.57
N ARG A 397 4.56 4.70 19.67
CA ARG A 397 5.26 5.94 19.28
C ARG A 397 5.39 6.92 20.45
N TYR A 398 4.34 7.07 21.24
CA TYR A 398 4.38 7.85 22.47
C TYR A 398 5.47 7.33 23.42
N ILE A 399 5.52 6.03 23.67
CA ILE A 399 6.56 5.40 24.51
C ILE A 399 7.96 5.62 23.93
N THR A 400 8.11 5.49 22.61
CA THR A 400 9.39 5.76 21.95
C THR A 400 9.87 7.18 22.19
N LEU A 401 8.96 8.17 22.13
CA LEU A 401 9.29 9.57 22.38
C LEU A 401 9.58 9.84 23.86
N LEU A 402 8.91 9.17 24.80
CA LEU A 402 9.29 9.19 26.22
C LEU A 402 10.73 8.71 26.41
N ASN A 403 11.08 7.61 25.78
CA ASN A 403 12.43 7.07 25.80
C ASN A 403 13.46 8.04 25.19
N CYS A 404 13.15 8.62 24.05
CA CYS A 404 14.04 9.59 23.37
C CYS A 404 14.22 10.89 24.14
N THR A 405 13.26 11.27 24.98
CA THR A 405 13.31 12.50 25.82
C THR A 405 13.79 12.25 27.25
N GLY A 406 14.23 11.02 27.56
CA GLY A 406 14.78 10.68 28.88
C GLY A 406 13.75 10.39 29.97
N LYS A 407 12.46 10.29 29.64
CA LYS A 407 11.37 9.96 30.58
C LYS A 407 11.25 8.42 30.72
N TRP A 408 12.34 7.74 31.06
CA TRP A 408 12.47 6.28 31.01
C TRP A 408 11.55 5.55 32.00
N GLU A 409 11.34 6.09 33.21
CA GLU A 409 10.40 5.51 34.20
C GLU A 409 8.97 5.53 33.67
N THR A 410 8.54 6.67 33.12
CA THR A 410 7.22 6.81 32.54
C THR A 410 7.03 5.86 31.34
N ALA A 411 8.06 5.72 30.50
CA ALA A 411 8.06 4.77 29.39
C ALA A 411 7.92 3.31 29.88
N LEU A 412 8.66 2.95 30.93
CA LEU A 412 8.62 1.60 31.50
C LEU A 412 7.26 1.31 32.16
N ASP A 413 6.70 2.26 32.91
CA ASP A 413 5.37 2.13 33.51
C ASP A 413 4.31 1.95 32.42
N ALA A 414 4.34 2.76 31.37
CA ALA A 414 3.45 2.64 30.22
C ALA A 414 3.54 1.26 29.54
N LEU A 415 4.77 0.74 29.36
CA LEU A 415 5.00 -0.59 28.78
C LEU A 415 4.50 -1.73 29.68
N CYS A 416 4.64 -1.61 31.00
CA CYS A 416 4.26 -2.66 31.94
C CYS A 416 2.75 -2.69 32.23
N THR A 417 2.05 -1.58 32.06
CA THR A 417 0.63 -1.44 32.39
C THR A 417 -0.29 -1.65 31.18
N HIS A 418 0.19 -1.39 29.97
CA HIS A 418 -0.58 -1.59 28.74
C HIS A 418 -0.43 -3.02 28.22
N ARG A 419 -1.52 -3.56 27.64
CA ARG A 419 -1.51 -4.87 26.97
C ARG A 419 -1.44 -4.66 25.46
N PHE A 420 -0.28 -4.96 24.88
CA PHE A 420 -0.08 -4.89 23.44
C PHE A 420 -0.66 -6.11 22.72
N HIS A 421 -1.21 -5.87 21.53
CA HIS A 421 -1.67 -6.90 20.62
C HIS A 421 -0.66 -7.01 19.47
N PRO A 422 -0.19 -8.22 19.12
CA PRO A 422 0.72 -8.40 18.00
C PRO A 422 0.09 -7.90 16.69
N TRP A 423 0.87 -7.17 15.88
CA TRP A 423 0.46 -6.76 14.53
C TRP A 423 1.64 -6.95 13.57
N GLU A 424 1.33 -7.23 12.30
CA GLU A 424 2.35 -7.41 11.27
C GLU A 424 3.15 -6.10 11.06
N GLY A 425 4.47 -6.20 11.12
CA GLY A 425 5.39 -5.06 11.09
C GLY A 425 5.59 -4.36 12.45
N GLY A 426 4.97 -4.87 13.52
CA GLY A 426 5.14 -4.39 14.90
C GLY A 426 6.04 -5.27 15.77
N GLU A 427 6.45 -6.41 15.23
CA GLU A 427 7.25 -7.42 15.95
C GLU A 427 8.56 -6.83 16.46
N GLY A 428 8.88 -7.11 17.70
CA GLY A 428 10.10 -6.65 18.36
C GLY A 428 10.10 -5.19 18.79
N LYS A 429 9.12 -4.37 18.41
CA LYS A 429 9.12 -2.93 18.69
C LYS A 429 8.82 -2.61 20.16
N ALA A 430 7.80 -3.26 20.75
CA ALA A 430 7.46 -3.03 22.15
C ALA A 430 8.58 -3.54 23.07
N SER A 431 9.10 -4.74 22.81
CA SER A 431 10.22 -5.32 23.58
C SER A 431 11.52 -4.53 23.43
N ALA A 432 11.80 -3.95 22.26
CA ALA A 432 12.94 -3.05 22.07
C ALA A 432 12.84 -1.80 22.95
N GLN A 433 11.66 -1.17 23.03
CA GLN A 433 11.44 -0.01 23.90
C GLN A 433 11.55 -0.38 25.39
N TYR A 434 11.05 -1.55 25.78
CA TYR A 434 11.18 -2.08 27.13
C TYR A 434 12.65 -2.27 27.53
N ARG A 435 13.44 -2.94 26.69
CA ARG A 435 14.88 -3.12 26.90
C ARG A 435 15.61 -1.78 26.96
N TYR A 436 15.30 -0.86 26.03
CA TYR A 436 15.93 0.45 25.98
C TYR A 436 15.73 1.20 27.30
N ALA A 437 14.49 1.32 27.79
CA ALA A 437 14.17 1.99 29.05
C ALA A 437 14.95 1.37 30.23
N LEU A 438 14.92 0.06 30.39
CA LEU A 438 15.60 -0.65 31.46
C LEU A 438 17.12 -0.46 31.44
N ILE A 439 17.74 -0.49 30.26
CA ILE A 439 19.19 -0.30 30.12
C ILE A 439 19.56 1.16 30.44
N ARG A 440 18.75 2.14 30.00
CA ARG A 440 19.00 3.55 30.35
C ARG A 440 18.87 3.79 31.85
N LEU A 441 17.83 3.22 32.49
CA LEU A 441 17.69 3.25 33.95
C LEU A 441 18.87 2.60 34.66
N ALA A 442 19.27 1.40 34.23
CA ALA A 442 20.43 0.71 34.81
C ALA A 442 21.72 1.54 34.70
N HIS A 443 21.95 2.16 33.54
CA HIS A 443 23.12 3.03 33.34
C HIS A 443 23.10 4.22 34.33
N ARG A 444 21.98 4.88 34.49
CA ARG A 444 21.81 5.98 35.48
C ARG A 444 22.06 5.50 36.91
N GLU A 445 21.55 4.31 37.28
CA GLU A 445 21.79 3.75 38.62
C GLU A 445 23.27 3.40 38.87
N LEU A 446 23.99 2.92 37.84
CA LEU A 446 25.44 2.68 37.92
C LEU A 446 26.21 4.00 38.12
N GLU A 447 25.86 5.04 37.38
CA GLU A 447 26.49 6.37 37.54
C GLU A 447 26.22 6.98 38.93
N ALA A 448 25.06 6.67 39.50
CA ALA A 448 24.70 7.09 40.85
C ALA A 448 25.30 6.20 41.97
N GLY A 449 26.10 5.16 41.59
CA GLY A 449 26.71 4.25 42.55
C GLY A 449 25.72 3.28 43.22
N ARG A 450 24.63 2.96 42.58
CA ARG A 450 23.60 2.00 43.03
C ARG A 450 23.59 0.71 42.19
N PRO A 451 24.63 -0.13 42.28
CA PRO A 451 24.76 -1.29 41.39
C PRO A 451 23.68 -2.37 41.61
N HIS A 452 23.06 -2.48 42.77
CA HIS A 452 21.97 -3.42 43.04
C HIS A 452 20.69 -3.03 42.26
N ASP A 453 20.35 -1.76 42.20
CA ASP A 453 19.20 -1.26 41.48
C ASP A 453 19.44 -1.44 39.97
N ALA A 454 20.65 -1.19 39.50
CA ALA A 454 21.06 -1.45 38.12
C ALA A 454 20.90 -2.93 37.74
N LEU A 455 21.34 -3.87 38.59
CA LEU A 455 21.19 -5.31 38.35
C LEU A 455 19.71 -5.72 38.26
N THR A 456 18.83 -5.10 39.04
CA THR A 456 17.39 -5.36 38.98
C THR A 456 16.85 -5.00 37.59
N CYS A 457 17.16 -3.81 37.07
CA CYS A 457 16.79 -3.39 35.74
C CYS A 457 17.38 -4.30 34.64
N LEU A 458 18.68 -4.62 34.73
CA LEU A 458 19.37 -5.43 33.73
C LEU A 458 18.85 -6.88 33.70
N THR A 459 18.54 -7.46 34.86
CA THR A 459 17.97 -8.81 34.94
C THR A 459 16.59 -8.85 34.25
N ALA A 460 15.79 -7.79 34.41
CA ALA A 460 14.49 -7.69 33.76
C ALA A 460 14.58 -7.66 32.21
N THR A 461 15.71 -7.23 31.62
CA THR A 461 15.89 -7.26 30.16
C THR A 461 16.01 -8.66 29.58
N LEU A 462 16.35 -9.66 30.41
CA LEU A 462 16.58 -11.05 29.96
C LEU A 462 15.29 -11.83 29.68
N SER A 463 14.14 -11.29 30.09
CA SER A 463 12.82 -11.85 29.82
C SER A 463 11.84 -10.74 29.48
N TYR A 464 10.75 -11.09 28.80
CA TYR A 464 9.70 -10.12 28.46
C TYR A 464 8.42 -10.43 29.22
N PRO A 465 7.74 -9.42 29.81
CA PRO A 465 6.45 -9.64 30.42
C PRO A 465 5.38 -9.94 29.36
N GLU A 466 4.40 -10.80 29.72
CA GLU A 466 3.38 -11.29 28.77
C GLU A 466 2.54 -10.18 28.13
N ASN A 467 2.35 -9.08 28.82
CA ASN A 467 1.55 -7.96 28.33
C ASN A 467 2.18 -7.23 27.12
N LEU A 468 3.46 -7.46 26.83
CA LEU A 468 4.08 -6.93 25.60
C LEU A 468 3.61 -7.67 24.33
N GLY A 469 2.89 -8.79 24.48
CA GLY A 469 2.32 -9.55 23.37
C GLY A 469 3.32 -10.41 22.59
N GLU A 470 4.59 -10.46 23.00
CA GLU A 470 5.64 -11.22 22.34
C GLU A 470 6.63 -11.84 23.33
N GLY A 471 7.18 -13.00 22.96
CA GLY A 471 8.23 -13.66 23.71
C GLY A 471 9.62 -13.26 23.21
N LYS A 472 10.63 -13.35 24.10
CA LYS A 472 12.01 -13.10 23.73
C LYS A 472 12.57 -14.24 22.87
N LEU A 473 13.06 -13.89 21.68
CA LEU A 473 13.70 -14.85 20.79
C LEU A 473 15.14 -15.17 21.24
N PRO A 474 15.61 -16.42 21.03
CA PRO A 474 16.96 -16.83 21.45
C PRO A 474 18.10 -16.07 20.78
N ASN A 475 17.87 -15.49 19.60
CA ASN A 475 18.87 -14.76 18.82
C ASN A 475 19.01 -13.29 19.18
N VAL A 476 18.19 -12.77 20.11
CA VAL A 476 18.29 -11.37 20.56
C VAL A 476 19.59 -11.18 21.36
N PRO A 477 20.52 -10.30 20.94
CA PRO A 477 21.80 -10.11 21.61
C PRO A 477 21.63 -9.43 22.97
N ASP A 478 22.18 -10.04 24.04
CA ASP A 478 22.19 -9.46 25.39
C ASP A 478 23.54 -8.86 25.79
N ASN A 479 24.44 -8.67 24.84
CA ASN A 479 25.80 -8.19 25.08
C ASN A 479 25.86 -6.86 25.84
N GLU A 480 24.96 -5.91 25.51
CA GLU A 480 24.87 -4.64 26.23
C GLU A 480 24.46 -4.84 27.69
N ALA A 481 23.42 -5.63 27.95
CA ALA A 481 22.95 -5.91 29.31
C ALA A 481 24.02 -6.65 30.11
N HIS A 482 24.62 -7.68 29.53
CA HIS A 482 25.71 -8.44 30.19
C HIS A 482 26.93 -7.58 30.48
N TYR A 483 27.30 -6.66 29.59
CA TYR A 483 28.39 -5.70 29.84
C TYR A 483 28.13 -4.87 31.08
N TYR A 484 26.93 -4.27 31.17
CA TYR A 484 26.59 -3.45 32.35
C TYR A 484 26.40 -4.28 33.62
N MET A 485 25.95 -5.54 33.54
CA MET A 485 25.97 -6.46 34.68
C MET A 485 27.39 -6.70 35.19
N GLY A 486 28.35 -6.90 34.30
CA GLY A 486 29.76 -6.98 34.64
C GLY A 486 30.26 -5.73 35.36
N ILE A 487 29.92 -4.55 34.89
CA ILE A 487 30.25 -3.27 35.55
C ILE A 487 29.59 -3.19 36.94
N ALA A 488 28.32 -3.59 37.09
CA ALA A 488 27.63 -3.58 38.37
C ALA A 488 28.31 -4.48 39.40
N TYR A 489 28.62 -5.73 39.05
CA TYR A 489 29.30 -6.65 39.92
C TYR A 489 30.71 -6.17 40.30
N ARG A 490 31.45 -5.52 39.39
CA ARG A 490 32.72 -4.90 39.70
C ARG A 490 32.60 -3.77 40.71
N GLN A 491 31.58 -2.91 40.59
CA GLN A 491 31.31 -1.86 41.59
C GLN A 491 31.00 -2.46 42.96
N MET A 492 30.40 -3.64 43.00
CA MET A 492 30.13 -4.39 44.25
C MET A 492 31.37 -5.16 44.78
N LYS A 493 32.48 -5.13 44.03
CA LYS A 493 33.72 -5.88 44.32
C LYS A 493 33.55 -7.42 44.21
N GLU A 494 32.62 -7.88 43.40
CA GLU A 494 32.36 -9.29 43.09
C GLU A 494 33.06 -9.65 41.77
N GLU A 495 34.40 -9.70 41.77
CA GLU A 495 35.24 -9.82 40.56
C GLU A 495 35.00 -11.14 39.78
N GLU A 496 34.68 -12.26 40.45
CA GLU A 496 34.37 -13.52 39.79
C GLU A 496 33.12 -13.39 38.92
N LYS A 497 32.03 -12.84 39.45
CA LYS A 497 30.82 -12.58 38.72
C LYS A 497 31.01 -11.53 37.63
N ALA A 498 31.74 -10.45 37.95
CA ALA A 498 32.06 -9.44 36.94
C ALA A 498 32.73 -10.07 35.72
N THR A 499 33.71 -10.94 35.94
CA THR A 499 34.44 -11.67 34.89
C THR A 499 33.50 -12.59 34.10
N GLU A 500 32.58 -13.31 34.79
CA GLU A 500 31.59 -14.18 34.15
C GLU A 500 30.70 -13.37 33.17
N TYR A 501 30.16 -12.25 33.60
CA TYR A 501 29.30 -11.41 32.76
C TYR A 501 30.07 -10.72 31.64
N PHE A 502 31.32 -10.31 31.83
CA PHE A 502 32.15 -9.80 30.73
C PHE A 502 32.44 -10.90 29.69
N LEU A 503 32.62 -12.16 30.10
CA LEU A 503 32.77 -13.28 29.16
C LEU A 503 31.50 -13.49 28.33
N LEU A 504 30.30 -13.40 28.95
CA LEU A 504 29.02 -13.44 28.25
C LEU A 504 28.91 -12.27 27.27
N ALA A 505 29.23 -11.07 27.70
CA ALA A 505 29.17 -9.86 26.87
C ALA A 505 30.19 -9.92 25.69
N ALA A 506 31.31 -10.61 25.84
CA ALA A 506 32.31 -10.77 24.79
C ALA A 506 31.99 -11.90 23.79
N SER A 507 30.92 -12.68 24.03
CA SER A 507 30.55 -13.84 23.22
C SER A 507 29.58 -13.46 22.08
N GLY A 508 29.39 -14.39 21.14
CA GLY A 508 28.43 -14.26 20.03
C GLY A 508 29.05 -13.97 18.67
N PRO A 509 28.23 -13.64 17.67
CA PRO A 509 28.68 -13.31 16.32
C PRO A 509 29.66 -12.13 16.33
N GLN A 510 30.65 -12.14 15.44
CA GLN A 510 31.68 -11.09 15.37
C GLN A 510 31.60 -10.27 14.07
N GLU A 511 30.79 -10.71 13.12
CA GLU A 511 30.65 -10.02 11.84
C GLU A 511 29.38 -9.17 11.82
N PRO A 512 29.47 -7.89 11.46
CA PRO A 512 28.30 -7.04 11.28
C PRO A 512 27.43 -7.51 10.14
N GLY A 513 26.09 -7.37 10.30
CA GLY A 513 25.08 -7.61 9.28
C GLY A 513 24.33 -6.35 8.86
N SER A 514 23.51 -6.42 7.82
CA SER A 514 22.60 -5.35 7.43
C SER A 514 21.40 -5.27 8.37
N VAL A 515 20.66 -4.14 8.33
CA VAL A 515 19.41 -3.92 9.07
C VAL A 515 18.32 -3.43 8.13
N LEU A 516 18.19 -4.08 6.98
CA LEU A 516 17.19 -3.69 5.98
C LEU A 516 15.80 -4.21 6.33
N TYR A 517 15.72 -5.34 7.02
CA TYR A 517 14.48 -6.02 7.37
C TYR A 517 14.15 -5.87 8.85
N TYR A 518 12.87 -5.97 9.21
CA TYR A 518 12.40 -5.74 10.58
C TYR A 518 12.94 -6.77 11.60
N ASN A 519 13.32 -7.97 11.17
CA ASN A 519 13.91 -9.00 12.02
C ASN A 519 15.43 -8.89 12.18
N ASP A 520 16.07 -8.00 11.42
CA ASP A 520 17.52 -7.85 11.49
C ASP A 520 17.90 -7.25 12.84
N GLN A 521 18.91 -7.85 13.48
CA GLN A 521 19.44 -7.33 14.74
C GLN A 521 20.57 -6.35 14.44
N PRO A 522 20.50 -5.11 14.97
CA PRO A 522 21.62 -4.16 14.86
C PRO A 522 22.91 -4.75 15.40
N SER A 523 24.01 -4.51 14.71
CA SER A 523 25.32 -5.07 15.07
C SER A 523 26.07 -4.27 16.14
N ASP A 524 25.37 -3.41 16.89
CA ASP A 524 25.90 -2.64 18.01
C ASP A 524 26.36 -3.54 19.18
N PHE A 525 25.86 -4.77 19.28
CA PHE A 525 26.35 -5.77 20.23
C PHE A 525 27.87 -6.02 20.09
N ILE A 526 28.46 -5.86 18.89
CA ILE A 526 29.92 -6.00 18.66
C ILE A 526 30.69 -4.89 19.40
N PHE A 527 30.14 -3.70 19.53
CA PHE A 527 30.71 -2.64 20.33
C PHE A 527 30.84 -3.06 21.81
N TYR A 528 29.81 -3.67 22.37
CA TYR A 528 29.84 -4.16 23.74
C TYR A 528 30.73 -5.38 23.91
N GLN A 529 30.89 -6.23 22.88
CA GLN A 529 31.93 -7.26 22.87
C GLN A 529 33.33 -6.64 22.98
N GLY A 530 33.59 -5.56 22.25
CA GLY A 530 34.82 -4.81 22.31
C GLY A 530 35.10 -4.24 23.71
N LEU A 531 34.09 -3.57 24.30
CA LEU A 531 34.20 -3.02 25.66
C LEU A 531 34.45 -4.14 26.69
N ALA A 532 33.73 -5.24 26.63
CA ALA A 532 33.93 -6.39 27.52
C ALA A 532 35.32 -6.99 27.39
N ASN A 533 35.89 -7.08 26.19
CA ASN A 533 37.27 -7.54 25.99
C ASN A 533 38.30 -6.58 26.60
N LEU A 534 38.06 -5.27 26.62
CA LEU A 534 38.92 -4.33 27.35
C LEU A 534 38.93 -4.65 28.85
N GLU A 535 37.74 -4.87 29.44
CA GLU A 535 37.58 -5.22 30.85
C GLU A 535 38.22 -6.57 31.23
N LEU A 536 38.29 -7.50 30.27
CA LEU A 536 38.95 -8.80 30.42
C LEU A 536 40.48 -8.75 30.15
N GLY A 537 41.07 -7.57 29.91
CA GLY A 537 42.48 -7.41 29.58
C GLY A 537 42.88 -7.95 28.20
N ARG A 538 41.96 -7.96 27.23
CA ARG A 538 42.14 -8.45 25.85
C ARG A 538 42.11 -7.31 24.81
N PRO A 539 43.09 -6.37 24.85
CA PRO A 539 43.00 -5.15 24.03
C PRO A 539 43.06 -5.42 22.52
N GLU A 540 43.71 -6.50 22.07
CA GLU A 540 43.75 -6.84 20.64
C GLU A 540 42.39 -7.31 20.13
N ALA A 541 41.67 -8.13 20.91
CA ALA A 541 40.32 -8.56 20.58
C ALA A 541 39.34 -7.38 20.55
N ALA A 542 39.49 -6.47 21.50
CA ALA A 542 38.72 -5.24 21.53
C ALA A 542 38.94 -4.36 20.29
N ARG A 543 40.23 -4.10 19.96
CA ARG A 543 40.56 -3.33 18.74
C ARG A 543 40.02 -3.98 17.48
N LYS A 544 40.11 -5.30 17.37
CA LYS A 544 39.56 -6.04 16.24
C LYS A 544 38.04 -5.77 16.11
N ALA A 545 37.27 -5.89 17.19
CA ALA A 545 35.82 -5.64 17.19
C ALA A 545 35.49 -4.21 16.72
N PHE A 546 36.18 -3.20 17.24
CA PHE A 546 35.96 -1.80 16.87
C PHE A 546 36.30 -1.53 15.40
N HIS A 547 37.43 -2.09 14.91
CA HIS A 547 37.79 -1.97 13.49
C HIS A 547 36.81 -2.69 12.55
N GLN A 548 36.23 -3.82 12.96
CA GLN A 548 35.20 -4.49 12.16
C GLN A 548 33.96 -3.62 11.94
N LEU A 549 33.52 -2.89 12.98
CA LEU A 549 32.42 -1.94 12.86
C LEU A 549 32.75 -0.80 11.89
N ILE A 550 33.96 -0.20 12.01
CA ILE A 550 34.40 0.85 11.09
C ILE A 550 34.50 0.33 9.67
N PHE A 551 35.15 -0.81 9.48
CA PHE A 551 35.37 -1.41 8.17
C PHE A 551 34.03 -1.73 7.47
N TYR A 552 33.08 -2.33 8.19
CA TYR A 552 31.76 -2.59 7.64
C TYR A 552 31.07 -1.29 7.21
N GLY A 553 31.03 -0.30 8.11
CA GLY A 553 30.40 0.98 7.83
C GLY A 553 31.02 1.74 6.65
N GLU A 554 32.36 1.69 6.50
CA GLU A 554 33.06 2.31 5.36
C GLU A 554 32.86 1.55 4.06
N LYS A 555 32.89 0.23 4.10
CA LYS A 555 32.71 -0.63 2.92
C LYS A 555 31.33 -0.51 2.32
N HIS A 556 30.31 -0.46 3.17
CA HIS A 556 28.88 -0.49 2.75
C HIS A 556 28.21 0.88 2.71
N LEU A 557 28.94 1.98 2.96
CA LEU A 557 28.38 3.34 3.04
C LEU A 557 27.67 3.80 1.76
N PHE A 558 28.15 3.33 0.62
CA PHE A 558 27.69 3.73 -0.71
C PHE A 558 27.00 2.58 -1.48
N ASP A 559 26.75 1.46 -0.82
CA ASP A 559 26.02 0.36 -1.43
C ASP A 559 24.59 0.81 -1.75
N GLU A 560 24.07 0.40 -2.90
CA GLU A 560 22.68 0.62 -3.25
C GLU A 560 21.79 -0.27 -2.38
N ALA A 561 20.92 0.36 -1.59
CA ALA A 561 19.99 -0.32 -0.72
C ALA A 561 18.67 -0.56 -1.42
N ALA A 562 18.25 -1.82 -1.52
CA ALA A 562 16.97 -2.24 -2.08
C ALA A 562 16.35 -3.34 -1.22
N TYR A 563 15.01 -3.38 -1.15
CA TYR A 563 14.31 -4.50 -0.55
C TYR A 563 14.18 -5.67 -1.52
N ASP A 564 14.40 -6.87 -1.02
CA ASP A 564 13.97 -8.11 -1.67
C ASP A 564 12.72 -8.64 -0.97
N PHE A 565 11.55 -8.31 -1.51
CA PHE A 565 10.26 -8.69 -0.94
C PHE A 565 9.92 -10.19 -1.05
N PHE A 566 10.67 -10.95 -1.84
CA PHE A 566 10.45 -12.39 -1.96
C PHE A 566 11.19 -13.19 -0.89
N ALA A 567 12.21 -12.61 -0.29
CA ALA A 567 13.05 -13.31 0.70
C ALA A 567 12.52 -13.20 2.13
N VAL A 568 11.63 -12.25 2.42
CA VAL A 568 11.21 -11.89 3.79
C VAL A 568 9.78 -11.37 3.83
N SER A 569 9.24 -11.33 5.04
CA SER A 569 7.96 -10.72 5.38
C SER A 569 7.87 -9.28 4.89
N LEU A 570 6.65 -8.81 4.69
CA LEU A 570 6.39 -7.46 4.22
C LEU A 570 7.06 -6.43 5.14
N PRO A 571 7.65 -5.36 4.57
CA PRO A 571 8.15 -4.26 5.37
C PRO A 571 7.01 -3.57 6.11
N GLU A 572 7.36 -2.77 7.11
CA GLU A 572 6.37 -1.94 7.78
C GLU A 572 5.58 -1.10 6.77
N ILE A 573 4.27 -1.27 6.77
CA ILE A 573 3.38 -0.54 5.87
C ILE A 573 3.12 0.84 6.47
N GLU A 574 4.02 1.78 6.23
CA GLU A 574 3.79 3.19 6.51
C GLU A 574 3.23 3.89 5.27
N VAL A 575 2.32 4.85 5.49
CA VAL A 575 1.72 5.64 4.41
C VAL A 575 2.70 6.64 3.79
N PHE A 576 3.72 7.06 4.54
CA PHE A 576 4.81 7.91 4.06
C PHE A 576 6.02 7.05 3.70
N GLN A 577 6.51 7.20 2.46
CA GLN A 577 7.61 6.38 1.93
C GLN A 577 8.87 6.51 2.78
N ASP A 578 9.48 5.38 3.09
CA ASP A 578 10.79 5.33 3.73
C ASP A 578 11.91 5.57 2.72
N ASN A 579 12.97 6.22 3.18
CA ASN A 579 14.20 6.35 2.42
C ASN A 579 15.20 5.27 2.86
N ILE A 580 15.09 4.10 2.23
CA ILE A 580 15.93 2.93 2.53
C ILE A 580 17.41 3.26 2.39
N GLN A 581 17.79 4.04 1.37
CA GLN A 581 19.17 4.44 1.14
C GLN A 581 19.69 5.30 2.31
N LEU A 582 18.87 6.24 2.79
CA LEU A 582 19.22 7.05 3.95
C LEU A 582 19.36 6.17 5.20
N ARG A 583 18.44 5.23 5.43
CA ARG A 583 18.48 4.31 6.58
C ARG A 583 19.75 3.44 6.57
N SER A 584 20.11 2.88 5.43
CA SER A 584 21.35 2.12 5.26
C SER A 584 22.59 2.96 5.53
N THR A 585 22.63 4.18 4.96
CA THR A 585 23.74 5.11 5.18
C THR A 585 23.86 5.55 6.66
N GLN A 586 22.72 5.80 7.33
CA GLN A 586 22.71 6.14 8.76
C GLN A 586 23.23 4.97 9.61
N TYR A 587 22.80 3.76 9.31
CA TYR A 587 23.29 2.57 10.02
C TYR A 587 24.81 2.38 9.84
N CYS A 588 25.34 2.52 8.62
CA CYS A 588 26.78 2.49 8.38
C CYS A 588 27.52 3.56 9.20
N ASN A 589 27.01 4.77 9.25
CA ASN A 589 27.61 5.85 10.07
C ASN A 589 27.49 5.57 11.57
N TYR A 590 26.42 4.93 12.03
CA TYR A 590 26.26 4.51 13.41
C TYR A 590 27.34 3.47 13.79
N LEU A 591 27.59 2.46 12.97
CA LEU A 591 28.64 1.49 13.22
C LEU A 591 30.05 2.12 13.22
N ARG A 592 30.30 3.07 12.32
CA ARG A 592 31.55 3.86 12.30
C ARG A 592 31.71 4.67 13.59
N ALA A 593 30.62 5.27 14.08
CA ALA A 593 30.64 6.03 15.34
C ALA A 593 30.94 5.15 16.55
N LEU A 594 30.34 3.95 16.62
CA LEU A 594 30.61 2.97 17.66
C LEU A 594 32.07 2.52 17.66
N GLY A 595 32.61 2.17 16.49
CA GLY A 595 34.00 1.76 16.36
C GLY A 595 34.98 2.89 16.75
N ALA A 596 34.72 4.12 16.33
CA ALA A 596 35.53 5.28 16.69
C ALA A 596 35.48 5.54 18.21
N LEU A 597 34.29 5.44 18.83
CA LEU A 597 34.14 5.56 20.29
C LEU A 597 34.95 4.49 21.04
N GLY A 598 34.88 3.23 20.59
CA GLY A 598 35.62 2.12 21.17
C GLY A 598 37.15 2.28 21.08
N LEU A 599 37.64 2.92 20.02
CA LEU A 599 39.06 3.26 19.85
C LEU A 599 39.49 4.52 20.60
N GLY A 600 38.56 5.21 21.29
CA GLY A 600 38.85 6.44 22.01
C GLY A 600 38.87 7.71 21.14
N GLU A 601 38.47 7.62 19.86
CA GLU A 601 38.33 8.76 18.91
C GLU A 601 37.06 9.58 19.20
N LYS A 602 36.97 10.16 20.41
CA LYS A 602 35.73 10.76 20.93
C LYS A 602 35.16 11.86 20.04
N GLU A 603 35.99 12.76 19.51
CA GLU A 603 35.54 13.88 18.66
C GLU A 603 34.93 13.38 17.36
N LYS A 604 35.54 12.37 16.75
CA LYS A 604 35.03 11.73 15.52
C LYS A 604 33.71 11.02 15.78
N ALA A 605 33.61 10.27 16.87
CA ALA A 605 32.37 9.60 17.28
C ALA A 605 31.25 10.63 17.53
N ALA A 606 31.54 11.71 18.27
CA ALA A 606 30.59 12.79 18.53
C ALA A 606 30.07 13.46 17.24
N GLY A 607 30.97 13.71 16.28
CA GLY A 607 30.61 14.27 14.99
C GLY A 607 29.65 13.35 14.23
N LEU A 608 29.92 12.04 14.21
CA LEU A 608 29.06 11.06 13.54
C LEU A 608 27.70 10.94 14.25
N PHE A 609 27.64 10.85 15.59
CA PHE A 609 26.37 10.79 16.33
C PHE A 609 25.51 12.05 16.12
N ARG A 610 26.11 13.26 16.12
CA ARG A 610 25.37 14.50 15.82
C ARG A 610 24.83 14.48 14.39
N GLY A 611 25.64 14.05 13.41
CA GLY A 611 25.19 13.91 12.02
C GLY A 611 24.02 12.93 11.82
N LEU A 612 23.93 11.89 12.67
CA LEU A 612 22.77 11.00 12.70
C LEU A 612 21.53 11.74 13.22
N LEU A 613 21.65 12.44 14.34
CA LEU A 613 20.52 13.15 14.97
C LEU A 613 20.04 14.36 14.15
N GLU A 614 20.91 15.00 13.36
CA GLU A 614 20.53 16.02 12.38
C GLU A 614 19.63 15.48 11.27
N LYS A 615 19.64 14.17 11.03
CA LYS A 615 18.84 13.50 10.02
C LYS A 615 17.65 12.73 10.59
N GLN A 616 17.80 12.25 11.82
CA GLN A 616 16.79 11.47 12.53
C GLN A 616 16.88 11.73 14.04
N ALA A 617 16.06 12.65 14.52
CA ALA A 617 16.07 13.12 15.91
C ALA A 617 15.79 12.01 16.94
N ASP A 618 15.06 10.98 16.56
CA ASP A 618 14.72 9.82 17.38
C ASP A 618 15.66 8.62 17.21
N TYR A 619 16.87 8.81 16.68
CA TYR A 619 17.87 7.73 16.55
C TYR A 619 18.40 7.32 17.92
N GLN A 620 17.74 6.36 18.57
CA GLN A 620 17.97 5.97 19.98
C GLN A 620 19.41 5.54 20.26
N GLY A 621 20.07 4.82 19.33
CA GLY A 621 21.46 4.42 19.47
C GLY A 621 22.41 5.62 19.62
N ALA A 622 22.20 6.67 18.85
CA ALA A 622 23.00 7.90 18.95
C ALA A 622 22.66 8.69 20.23
N LEU A 623 21.37 8.80 20.60
CA LEU A 623 20.94 9.45 21.84
C LEU A 623 21.55 8.77 23.06
N ALA A 624 21.58 7.44 23.08
CA ALA A 624 22.11 6.66 24.19
C ALA A 624 23.62 6.87 24.46
N LEU A 625 24.40 7.18 23.43
CA LEU A 625 25.85 7.21 23.49
C LEU A 625 26.46 8.62 23.35
N LEU A 626 25.66 9.62 22.92
CA LEU A 626 26.18 10.97 22.73
C LEU A 626 26.72 11.58 24.03
N ASP A 627 26.13 11.27 25.20
CA ASP A 627 26.61 11.76 26.49
C ASP A 627 27.96 11.18 26.91
N ARG A 628 28.33 10.01 26.39
CA ARG A 628 29.63 9.36 26.65
C ARG A 628 30.79 10.02 25.91
N VAL A 629 30.52 10.84 24.92
CA VAL A 629 31.54 11.53 24.13
C VAL A 629 31.72 13.00 24.54
N LYS A 630 30.87 13.49 25.45
CA LYS A 630 31.06 14.78 26.13
C LYS A 630 32.15 14.65 27.17
#